data_df837bb68ae1be8236ebc5b3c6682f0f
#
_entry.id   df837bb68ae1be8236ebc5b3c6682f0f
#
_cell.length_a   1.000
_cell.length_b   1.000
_cell.length_c   1.000
_cell.angle_alpha   90.00
_cell.angle_beta   90.00
_cell.angle_gamma   90.00
#
_symmetry.space_group_name_H-M   'P 1'
#
loop_
_entity.id
_entity.type
_entity.pdbx_description
1 polymer ?
#
loop_
_entity_poly.entity_id
_entity_poly.type
_entity_poly.pdbx_seq_one_letter_code
_entity_poly.pdbx_strand_id
1 'polypeptide(L)'
;DNFMSVSAFNRRWAAVILEALTRHGVQHICIAPGSRSTPLTLAAAENRAFIHHTHFDERGLGHLALGLAKASRQPVAVIVTSGTATANLYPALIEAGLTGEKLILLTADRPPELIDCGANQAIRQPGMFASHPAQTISLPRPSQDIPARWLVSTIDQALGALHAGGVHINCPFAEPLYGDMDDTGVEWQQQLGSWWQSDK
;
A
#
# COMPACT_ATOMS: atom_id res chain seq x y z
N ASP A 1 -21.12 17.15 -2.00
CA ASP A 1 -20.95 16.58 -0.66
C ASP A 1 -20.37 15.16 -0.66
N ASN A 2 -20.69 14.33 -1.67
CA ASN A 2 -20.12 12.99 -1.76
C ASN A 2 -18.61 12.96 -2.04
N PHE A 3 -18.05 14.00 -2.64
CA PHE A 3 -16.64 13.99 -3.05
C PHE A 3 -15.67 14.03 -1.87
N MET A 4 -15.96 14.80 -0.80
CA MET A 4 -15.12 14.86 0.40
C MET A 4 -15.17 13.53 1.16
N SER A 5 -16.35 12.91 1.23
CA SER A 5 -16.55 11.62 1.88
C SER A 5 -15.72 10.51 1.24
N VAL A 6 -15.56 10.51 -0.10
CA VAL A 6 -14.72 9.52 -0.80
C VAL A 6 -13.25 9.68 -0.40
N SER A 7 -12.72 10.91 -0.40
CA SER A 7 -11.32 11.14 -0.02
C SER A 7 -11.05 10.78 1.44
N ALA A 8 -11.96 11.12 2.35
CA ALA A 8 -11.84 10.78 3.76
C ALA A 8 -11.85 9.26 3.98
N PHE A 9 -12.76 8.54 3.31
CA PHE A 9 -12.83 7.10 3.43
C PHE A 9 -11.60 6.41 2.81
N ASN A 10 -11.11 6.89 1.68
CA ASN A 10 -9.86 6.40 1.10
C ASN A 10 -8.72 6.44 2.12
N ARG A 11 -8.59 7.53 2.87
CA ARG A 11 -7.55 7.67 3.91
C ARG A 11 -7.75 6.71 5.08
N ARG A 12 -9.00 6.50 5.52
CA ARG A 12 -9.28 5.54 6.59
C ARG A 12 -8.97 4.11 6.16
N TRP A 13 -9.33 3.77 4.94
CA TRP A 13 -8.98 2.48 4.33
C TRP A 13 -7.46 2.29 4.29
N ALA A 14 -6.74 3.29 3.77
CA ALA A 14 -5.28 3.27 3.72
C ALA A 14 -4.66 3.18 5.12
N ALA A 15 -5.21 3.89 6.11
CA ALA A 15 -4.73 3.85 7.48
C ALA A 15 -4.82 2.43 8.08
N VAL A 16 -5.88 1.69 7.77
CA VAL A 16 -6.02 0.29 8.21
C VAL A 16 -4.97 -0.60 7.56
N ILE A 17 -4.72 -0.43 6.26
CA ILE A 17 -3.66 -1.17 5.56
C ILE A 17 -2.31 -0.94 6.24
N LEU A 18 -1.94 0.32 6.46
CA LEU A 18 -0.64 0.67 7.02
C LEU A 18 -0.50 0.22 8.47
N GLU A 19 -1.56 0.30 9.26
CA GLU A 19 -1.56 -0.22 10.62
C GLU A 19 -1.33 -1.73 10.62
N ALA A 20 -1.94 -2.47 9.72
CA ALA A 20 -1.70 -3.91 9.57
C ALA A 20 -0.23 -4.20 9.26
N LEU A 21 0.41 -3.38 8.42
CA LEU A 21 1.84 -3.55 8.12
C LEU A 21 2.71 -3.37 9.36
N THR A 22 2.42 -2.39 10.20
CA THR A 22 3.20 -2.18 11.43
C THR A 22 3.12 -3.38 12.36
N ARG A 23 1.98 -4.08 12.38
CA ARG A 23 1.79 -5.27 13.21
C ARG A 23 2.54 -6.49 12.69
N HIS A 24 3.04 -6.43 11.46
CA HIS A 24 3.91 -7.44 10.87
C HIS A 24 5.39 -7.03 10.88
N GLY A 25 5.76 -6.03 11.68
CA GLY A 25 7.15 -5.65 11.89
C GLY A 25 7.69 -4.63 10.90
N VAL A 26 6.85 -4.02 10.06
CA VAL A 26 7.29 -2.95 9.14
C VAL A 26 7.57 -1.68 9.95
N GLN A 27 8.82 -1.23 9.92
CA GLN A 27 9.28 0.02 10.54
C GLN A 27 9.64 1.08 9.50
N HIS A 28 10.32 0.68 8.44
CA HIS A 28 10.73 1.59 7.37
C HIS A 28 9.70 1.60 6.25
N ILE A 29 9.34 2.80 5.81
CA ILE A 29 8.46 3.00 4.66
C ILE A 29 9.11 3.95 3.67
N CYS A 30 9.20 3.53 2.43
CA CYS A 30 9.83 4.27 1.34
C CYS A 30 8.74 4.80 0.41
N ILE A 31 8.72 6.10 0.15
CA ILE A 31 7.63 6.77 -0.56
C ILE A 31 8.19 7.57 -1.73
N ALA A 32 7.66 7.31 -2.93
CA ALA A 32 7.81 8.20 -4.08
C ALA A 32 6.51 9.00 -4.25
N PRO A 33 6.59 10.32 -4.45
CA PRO A 33 5.39 11.15 -4.55
C PRO A 33 4.59 10.87 -5.83
N GLY A 34 3.27 10.99 -5.74
CA GLY A 34 2.35 10.83 -6.86
C GLY A 34 0.91 11.05 -6.43
N SER A 35 0.06 11.49 -7.36
CA SER A 35 -1.32 11.87 -7.04
C SER A 35 -2.17 10.66 -6.60
N ARG A 36 -2.11 9.57 -7.36
CA ARG A 36 -2.95 8.38 -7.10
C ARG A 36 -2.61 7.71 -5.76
N SER A 37 -1.38 7.84 -5.30
CA SER A 37 -0.94 7.28 -4.01
C SER A 37 -1.18 8.22 -2.82
N THR A 38 -1.80 9.37 -3.01
CA THR A 38 -2.06 10.34 -1.94
C THR A 38 -2.72 9.73 -0.71
N PRO A 39 -3.78 8.90 -0.80
CA PRO A 39 -4.36 8.29 0.39
C PRO A 39 -3.37 7.46 1.22
N LEU A 40 -2.52 6.67 0.56
CA LEU A 40 -1.49 5.88 1.21
C LEU A 40 -0.41 6.75 1.83
N THR A 41 0.06 7.76 1.09
CA THR A 41 1.12 8.66 1.56
C THR A 41 0.68 9.46 2.78
N LEU A 42 -0.54 10.00 2.78
CA LEU A 42 -1.07 10.76 3.91
C LEU A 42 -1.29 9.86 5.13
N ALA A 43 -1.83 8.67 4.94
CA ALA A 43 -2.00 7.72 6.04
C ALA A 43 -0.65 7.28 6.63
N ALA A 44 0.37 7.09 5.79
CA ALA A 44 1.71 6.78 6.25
C ALA A 44 2.32 7.93 7.07
N ALA A 45 2.13 9.17 6.62
CA ALA A 45 2.64 10.35 7.33
C ALA A 45 2.03 10.52 8.73
N GLU A 46 0.78 10.11 8.91
CA GLU A 46 0.09 10.18 10.19
C GLU A 46 0.45 9.02 11.14
N ASN A 47 1.01 7.94 10.64
CA ASN A 47 1.36 6.79 11.45
C ASN A 47 2.78 6.93 12.00
N ARG A 48 2.87 7.20 13.32
CA ARG A 48 4.14 7.48 14.01
C ARG A 48 5.05 6.27 14.18
N ALA A 49 4.57 5.08 13.88
CA ALA A 49 5.39 3.87 13.96
C ALA A 49 6.39 3.76 12.81
N PHE A 50 6.18 4.49 11.72
CA PHE A 50 7.06 4.42 10.57
C PHE A 50 8.22 5.39 10.62
N ILE A 51 9.37 4.94 10.12
CA ILE A 51 10.51 5.77 9.74
C ILE A 51 10.39 6.00 8.24
N HIS A 52 10.20 7.25 7.82
CA HIS A 52 9.88 7.63 6.45
C HIS A 52 11.15 7.92 5.65
N HIS A 53 11.18 7.42 4.42
CA HIS A 53 12.21 7.70 3.44
C HIS A 53 11.54 8.14 2.15
N THR A 54 11.96 9.26 1.58
CA THR A 54 11.38 9.80 0.35
C THR A 54 12.43 9.86 -0.75
N HIS A 55 12.04 9.45 -1.96
CA HIS A 55 12.90 9.50 -3.13
C HIS A 55 12.04 9.71 -4.37
N PHE A 56 12.51 10.53 -5.31
CA PHE A 56 11.74 10.85 -6.53
C PHE A 56 11.85 9.78 -7.60
N ASP A 57 12.96 9.05 -7.66
CA ASP A 57 13.16 7.96 -8.60
C ASP A 57 12.69 6.64 -7.99
N GLU A 58 11.64 6.06 -8.54
CA GLU A 58 11.02 4.83 -8.03
C GLU A 58 11.98 3.63 -8.11
N ARG A 59 12.82 3.56 -9.13
CA ARG A 59 13.82 2.50 -9.25
C ARG A 59 14.84 2.59 -8.13
N GLY A 60 15.36 3.77 -7.88
CA GLY A 60 16.27 4.04 -6.75
C GLY A 60 15.60 3.78 -5.42
N LEU A 61 14.32 4.16 -5.28
CA LEU A 61 13.53 3.91 -4.08
C LEU A 61 13.42 2.41 -3.78
N GLY A 62 13.14 1.60 -4.80
CA GLY A 62 13.06 0.15 -4.65
C GLY A 62 14.38 -0.45 -4.13
N HIS A 63 15.51 0.00 -4.65
CA HIS A 63 16.82 -0.46 -4.20
C HIS A 63 17.17 0.07 -2.80
N LEU A 64 16.76 1.29 -2.46
CA LEU A 64 16.89 1.80 -1.09
C LEU A 64 16.12 0.90 -0.12
N ALA A 65 14.87 0.56 -0.45
CA ALA A 65 14.05 -0.32 0.36
C ALA A 65 14.69 -1.70 0.54
N LEU A 66 15.27 -2.25 -0.53
CA LEU A 66 15.99 -3.51 -0.50
C LEU A 66 17.16 -3.46 0.49
N GLY A 67 17.96 -2.38 0.45
CA GLY A 67 19.07 -2.16 1.38
C GLY A 67 18.61 -2.01 2.82
N LEU A 68 17.51 -1.29 3.06
CA LEU A 68 16.92 -1.15 4.39
C LEU A 68 16.41 -2.48 4.94
N ALA A 69 15.77 -3.30 4.10
CA ALA A 69 15.31 -4.63 4.50
C ALA A 69 16.48 -5.54 4.87
N LYS A 70 17.55 -5.48 4.09
CA LYS A 70 18.77 -6.24 4.37
C LYS A 70 19.43 -5.81 5.68
N ALA A 71 19.56 -4.52 5.91
CA ALA A 71 20.21 -3.97 7.10
C ALA A 71 19.39 -4.17 8.37
N SER A 72 18.08 -3.94 8.30
CA SER A 72 17.18 -4.04 9.46
C SER A 72 16.73 -5.47 9.76
N ARG A 73 16.79 -6.36 8.78
CA ARG A 73 16.23 -7.72 8.84
C ARG A 73 14.73 -7.72 9.11
N GLN A 74 14.04 -6.66 8.72
CA GLN A 74 12.61 -6.49 8.84
C GLN A 74 12.00 -6.23 7.46
N PRO A 75 10.73 -6.54 7.25
CA PRO A 75 10.06 -6.17 6.01
C PRO A 75 10.01 -4.65 5.87
N VAL A 76 10.18 -4.17 4.65
CA VAL A 76 10.14 -2.74 4.32
C VAL A 76 9.03 -2.50 3.31
N ALA A 77 8.21 -1.48 3.54
CA ALA A 77 7.12 -1.11 2.65
C ALA A 77 7.56 -0.02 1.67
N VAL A 78 7.03 -0.08 0.46
CA VAL A 78 7.27 0.91 -0.60
C VAL A 78 5.91 1.37 -1.14
N ILE A 79 5.71 2.68 -1.19
CA ILE A 79 4.51 3.30 -1.77
C ILE A 79 4.90 4.01 -3.05
N VAL A 80 4.23 3.68 -4.16
CA VAL A 80 4.37 4.37 -5.44
C VAL A 80 3.00 4.64 -6.06
N THR A 81 2.96 5.62 -6.96
CA THR A 81 1.77 5.93 -7.75
C THR A 81 1.59 4.93 -8.89
N SER A 82 0.54 5.10 -9.67
CA SER A 82 0.17 4.21 -10.77
C SER A 82 1.09 4.34 -12.00
N GLY A 83 0.96 3.40 -12.90
CA GLY A 83 1.61 3.43 -14.21
C GLY A 83 3.05 2.92 -14.18
N THR A 84 3.92 3.56 -14.96
CA THR A 84 5.32 3.15 -15.08
C THR A 84 6.10 3.29 -13.77
N ALA A 85 5.64 4.11 -12.82
CA ALA A 85 6.20 4.17 -11.47
C ALA A 85 6.22 2.78 -10.82
N THR A 86 5.11 2.05 -10.93
CA THR A 86 5.02 0.67 -10.44
C THR A 86 6.03 -0.25 -11.14
N ALA A 87 6.15 -0.16 -12.47
CA ALA A 87 7.07 -0.99 -13.25
C ALA A 87 8.53 -0.79 -12.83
N ASN A 88 8.90 0.40 -12.40
CA ASN A 88 10.28 0.71 -11.95
C ASN A 88 10.67 -0.02 -10.66
N LEU A 89 9.74 -0.63 -9.94
CA LEU A 89 10.03 -1.45 -8.77
C LEU A 89 10.41 -2.90 -9.13
N TYR A 90 10.26 -3.28 -10.39
CA TYR A 90 10.47 -4.65 -10.84
C TYR A 90 11.89 -5.17 -10.55
N PRO A 91 12.98 -4.42 -10.84
CA PRO A 91 14.34 -4.89 -10.56
C PRO A 91 14.57 -5.19 -9.07
N ALA A 92 14.14 -4.30 -8.18
CA ALA A 92 14.30 -4.50 -6.74
C ALA A 92 13.47 -5.69 -6.24
N LEU A 93 12.28 -5.88 -6.79
CA LEU A 93 11.42 -7.01 -6.45
C LEU A 93 12.07 -8.34 -6.85
N ILE A 94 12.67 -8.42 -8.04
CA ILE A 94 13.39 -9.61 -8.49
C ILE A 94 14.56 -9.92 -7.54
N GLU A 95 15.35 -8.90 -7.20
CA GLU A 95 16.47 -9.06 -6.25
C GLU A 95 16.00 -9.54 -4.88
N ALA A 96 14.91 -8.99 -4.36
CA ALA A 96 14.35 -9.44 -3.09
C ALA A 96 13.99 -10.92 -3.11
N GLY A 97 13.43 -11.40 -4.21
CA GLY A 97 13.14 -12.83 -4.39
C GLY A 97 14.40 -13.71 -4.43
N LEU A 98 15.50 -13.20 -5.00
CA LEU A 98 16.76 -13.93 -5.11
C LEU A 98 17.54 -13.95 -3.79
N THR A 99 17.51 -12.85 -3.05
CA THR A 99 18.32 -12.67 -1.83
C THR A 99 17.56 -12.87 -0.53
N GLY A 100 16.23 -12.95 -0.60
CA GLY A 100 15.38 -13.31 0.53
C GLY A 100 14.89 -12.14 1.38
N GLU A 101 15.20 -10.89 1.04
CA GLU A 101 14.67 -9.73 1.74
C GLU A 101 13.17 -9.61 1.52
N LYS A 102 12.46 -9.08 2.53
CA LYS A 102 11.01 -8.91 2.48
C LYS A 102 10.66 -7.49 2.07
N LEU A 103 10.10 -7.33 0.87
CA LEU A 103 9.57 -6.07 0.38
C LEU A 103 8.05 -6.14 0.24
N ILE A 104 7.37 -5.10 0.70
CA ILE A 104 5.92 -4.97 0.57
C ILE A 104 5.66 -3.77 -0.34
N LEU A 105 5.24 -4.04 -1.57
CA LEU A 105 4.99 -3.02 -2.58
C LEU A 105 3.51 -2.63 -2.55
N LEU A 106 3.23 -1.41 -2.11
CA LEU A 106 1.90 -0.81 -2.15
C LEU A 106 1.83 0.08 -3.39
N THR A 107 1.16 -0.40 -4.41
CA THR A 107 1.04 0.32 -5.68
C THR A 107 -0.36 0.90 -5.80
N ALA A 108 -0.46 2.22 -5.85
CA ALA A 108 -1.73 2.88 -6.10
C ALA A 108 -2.17 2.63 -7.55
N ASP A 109 -3.46 2.49 -7.75
CA ASP A 109 -4.03 2.22 -9.06
C ASP A 109 -5.31 3.03 -9.27
N ARG A 110 -5.73 3.13 -10.52
CA ARG A 110 -7.05 3.62 -10.86
C ARG A 110 -8.08 2.51 -10.63
N PRO A 111 -9.34 2.87 -10.33
CA PRO A 111 -10.41 1.87 -10.30
C PRO A 111 -10.50 1.12 -11.64
N PRO A 112 -10.94 -0.16 -11.62
CA PRO A 112 -10.98 -0.99 -12.82
C PRO A 112 -11.73 -0.36 -14.01
N GLU A 113 -12.74 0.45 -13.77
CA GLU A 113 -13.51 1.15 -14.81
C GLU A 113 -12.69 2.18 -15.59
N LEU A 114 -11.52 2.60 -15.09
CA LEU A 114 -10.64 3.55 -15.77
C LEU A 114 -9.45 2.87 -16.46
N ILE A 115 -9.35 1.56 -16.37
CA ILE A 115 -8.29 0.81 -17.05
C ILE A 115 -8.71 0.58 -18.51
N ASP A 116 -7.75 0.70 -19.43
CA ASP A 116 -7.94 0.54 -20.88
C ASP A 116 -8.86 1.59 -21.53
N CYS A 117 -9.12 2.71 -20.87
CA CYS A 117 -9.95 3.79 -21.41
C CYS A 117 -9.16 5.06 -21.77
N GLY A 118 -7.83 4.98 -21.85
CA GLY A 118 -6.97 6.09 -22.21
C GLY A 118 -6.68 7.08 -21.07
N ALA A 119 -6.98 6.71 -19.82
CA ALA A 119 -6.63 7.53 -18.66
C ALA A 119 -5.10 7.64 -18.49
N ASN A 120 -4.62 8.81 -18.07
CA ASN A 120 -3.19 9.03 -17.81
C ASN A 120 -2.65 8.07 -16.75
N GLN A 121 -1.44 7.55 -16.99
CA GLN A 121 -0.73 6.66 -16.05
C GLN A 121 -1.56 5.43 -15.64
N ALA A 122 -2.49 4.98 -16.47
CA ALA A 122 -3.27 3.78 -16.25
C ALA A 122 -2.70 2.63 -17.09
N ILE A 123 -2.18 1.62 -16.43
CA ILE A 123 -1.70 0.36 -17.02
C ILE A 123 -2.34 -0.82 -16.28
N ARG A 124 -2.19 -2.01 -16.79
CA ARG A 124 -2.68 -3.22 -16.12
C ARG A 124 -1.70 -3.63 -15.03
N GLN A 125 -1.94 -3.17 -13.79
CA GLN A 125 -1.06 -3.41 -12.65
C GLN A 125 -1.28 -4.78 -11.98
N PRO A 126 -2.52 -5.28 -11.78
CA PRO A 126 -2.69 -6.60 -11.19
C PRO A 126 -1.96 -7.68 -11.99
N GLY A 127 -1.10 -8.44 -11.32
CA GLY A 127 -0.33 -9.51 -11.94
C GLY A 127 0.84 -9.09 -12.83
N MET A 128 1.17 -7.80 -12.87
CA MET A 128 2.22 -7.29 -13.77
C MET A 128 3.62 -7.83 -13.43
N PHE A 129 3.85 -8.26 -12.20
CA PHE A 129 5.14 -8.81 -11.77
C PHE A 129 5.23 -10.34 -11.94
N ALA A 130 4.23 -10.93 -12.56
CA ALA A 130 4.17 -12.36 -12.89
C ALA A 130 4.43 -13.25 -11.66
N SER A 131 5.40 -14.14 -11.72
CA SER A 131 5.72 -15.10 -10.66
C SER A 131 6.75 -14.60 -9.65
N HIS A 132 7.27 -13.38 -9.81
CA HIS A 132 8.34 -12.87 -8.95
C HIS A 132 7.90 -12.53 -7.51
N PRO A 133 6.71 -11.97 -7.26
CA PRO A 133 6.23 -11.83 -5.89
C PRO A 133 5.93 -13.19 -5.26
N ALA A 134 6.25 -13.34 -3.98
CA ALA A 134 5.83 -14.51 -3.20
C ALA A 134 4.31 -14.52 -3.00
N GLN A 135 3.71 -13.32 -2.85
CA GLN A 135 2.27 -13.12 -2.73
C GLN A 135 1.85 -11.91 -3.55
N THR A 136 0.67 -11.98 -4.15
CA THR A 136 0.04 -10.86 -4.86
C THR A 136 -1.38 -10.68 -4.37
N ILE A 137 -1.72 -9.45 -3.97
CA ILE A 137 -3.06 -9.07 -3.57
C ILE A 137 -3.54 -7.97 -4.52
N SER A 138 -4.72 -8.17 -5.09
CA SER A 138 -5.43 -7.13 -5.83
C SER A 138 -6.61 -6.69 -4.99
N LEU A 139 -6.47 -5.58 -4.27
CA LEU A 139 -7.53 -5.08 -3.39
C LEU A 139 -8.67 -4.47 -4.22
N PRO A 140 -9.91 -4.55 -3.71
CA PRO A 140 -10.99 -3.76 -4.29
C PRO A 140 -10.78 -2.27 -3.98
N ARG A 141 -11.48 -1.41 -4.71
CA ARG A 141 -11.58 -0.01 -4.33
C ARG A 141 -12.24 0.11 -2.93
N PRO A 142 -11.83 1.09 -2.11
CA PRO A 142 -12.42 1.27 -0.78
C PRO A 142 -13.95 1.38 -0.82
N SER A 143 -14.60 0.60 0.05
CA SER A 143 -16.06 0.59 0.18
C SER A 143 -16.43 0.30 1.63
N GLN A 144 -17.42 1.03 2.15
CA GLN A 144 -17.95 0.75 3.49
C GLN A 144 -18.73 -0.56 3.56
N ASP A 145 -19.11 -1.12 2.41
CA ASP A 145 -19.78 -2.42 2.32
C ASP A 145 -18.82 -3.59 2.55
N ILE A 146 -17.51 -3.33 2.48
CA ILE A 146 -16.46 -4.33 2.75
C ILE A 146 -16.04 -4.18 4.21
N PRO A 147 -16.23 -5.20 5.06
CA PRO A 147 -15.86 -5.08 6.48
C PRO A 147 -14.37 -4.76 6.66
N ALA A 148 -14.06 -3.89 7.63
CA ALA A 148 -12.67 -3.56 7.95
C ALA A 148 -11.86 -4.81 8.33
N ARG A 149 -12.48 -5.79 9.00
CA ARG A 149 -11.84 -7.06 9.35
C ARG A 149 -11.42 -7.87 8.13
N TRP A 150 -12.19 -7.81 7.05
CA TRP A 150 -11.79 -8.48 5.81
C TRP A 150 -10.48 -7.91 5.28
N LEU A 151 -10.33 -6.59 5.31
CA LEU A 151 -9.12 -5.91 4.86
C LEU A 151 -7.91 -6.33 5.71
N VAL A 152 -8.06 -6.29 7.03
CA VAL A 152 -7.00 -6.74 7.96
C VAL A 152 -6.65 -8.21 7.74
N SER A 153 -7.65 -9.09 7.65
CA SER A 153 -7.43 -10.53 7.45
C SER A 153 -6.72 -10.81 6.13
N THR A 154 -7.07 -10.09 5.07
CA THR A 154 -6.42 -10.25 3.76
C THR A 154 -4.94 -9.89 3.83
N ILE A 155 -4.61 -8.77 4.48
CA ILE A 155 -3.21 -8.35 4.68
C ILE A 155 -2.48 -9.37 5.59
N ASP A 156 -3.08 -9.74 6.71
CA ASP A 156 -2.48 -10.68 7.66
C ASP A 156 -2.16 -12.03 7.00
N GLN A 157 -3.07 -12.54 6.18
CA GLN A 157 -2.91 -13.81 5.51
C GLN A 157 -1.71 -13.78 4.53
N ALA A 158 -1.57 -12.71 3.76
CA ALA A 158 -0.47 -12.57 2.83
C ALA A 158 0.87 -12.40 3.55
N LEU A 159 0.93 -11.56 4.57
CA LEU A 159 2.17 -11.27 5.29
C LEU A 159 2.55 -12.41 6.24
N GLY A 160 1.58 -13.08 6.85
CA GLY A 160 1.83 -14.22 7.72
C GLY A 160 2.42 -15.43 6.98
N ALA A 161 2.13 -15.56 5.69
CA ALA A 161 2.69 -16.60 4.84
C ALA A 161 4.03 -16.22 4.21
N LEU A 162 4.45 -14.96 4.33
CA LEU A 162 5.67 -14.47 3.70
C LEU A 162 6.90 -14.85 4.52
N HIS A 163 7.74 -15.72 3.95
CA HIS A 163 9.02 -16.11 4.56
C HIS A 163 10.20 -15.38 3.93
N ALA A 164 10.13 -15.06 2.65
CA ALA A 164 11.17 -14.37 1.89
C ALA A 164 10.59 -13.78 0.62
N GLY A 165 11.24 -12.73 0.10
CA GLY A 165 10.85 -12.08 -1.15
C GLY A 165 9.75 -11.05 -0.98
N GLY A 166 9.17 -10.60 -2.09
CA GLY A 166 8.25 -9.49 -2.12
C GLY A 166 6.78 -9.88 -2.08
N VAL A 167 5.97 -8.98 -1.55
CA VAL A 167 4.51 -9.00 -1.68
C VAL A 167 4.10 -7.79 -2.52
N HIS A 168 3.25 -8.00 -3.50
CA HIS A 168 2.63 -6.92 -4.27
C HIS A 168 1.18 -6.74 -3.83
N ILE A 169 0.85 -5.55 -3.32
CA ILE A 169 -0.50 -5.17 -2.92
C ILE A 169 -0.93 -4.02 -3.83
N ASN A 170 -1.81 -4.30 -4.78
CA ASN A 170 -2.34 -3.28 -5.67
C ASN A 170 -3.55 -2.63 -5.02
N CYS A 171 -3.53 -1.28 -4.92
CA CYS A 171 -4.48 -0.49 -4.14
C CYS A 171 -5.19 0.51 -5.06
N PRO A 172 -6.36 0.17 -5.62
CA PRO A 172 -7.13 1.13 -6.40
C PRO A 172 -7.82 2.16 -5.50
N PHE A 173 -7.79 3.43 -5.93
CA PHE A 173 -8.48 4.52 -5.27
C PHE A 173 -9.26 5.34 -6.29
N ALA A 174 -10.54 5.58 -6.02
CA ALA A 174 -11.38 6.48 -6.81
C ALA A 174 -11.13 7.93 -6.38
N GLU A 175 -11.31 8.85 -7.32
CA GLU A 175 -11.28 10.29 -7.03
C GLU A 175 -12.55 10.73 -6.29
N PRO A 176 -12.44 11.81 -5.48
CA PRO A 176 -11.25 12.63 -5.25
C PRO A 176 -10.23 11.94 -4.33
N LEU A 177 -8.96 12.15 -4.62
CA LEU A 177 -7.85 11.55 -3.87
C LEU A 177 -7.42 12.40 -2.68
N TYR A 178 -7.79 13.66 -2.69
CA TYR A 178 -7.37 14.66 -1.71
C TYR A 178 -8.59 15.45 -1.24
N GLY A 179 -8.61 15.77 0.04
CA GLY A 179 -9.66 16.54 0.69
C GLY A 179 -9.49 16.53 2.21
N ASP A 180 -10.31 17.31 2.89
CA ASP A 180 -10.30 17.34 4.34
C ASP A 180 -10.87 16.05 4.93
N MET A 181 -10.38 15.66 6.09
CA MET A 181 -10.94 14.54 6.84
C MET A 181 -12.27 14.95 7.45
N ASP A 182 -13.22 14.03 7.44
CA ASP A 182 -14.49 14.11 8.12
C ASP A 182 -14.77 12.77 8.84
N ASP A 183 -15.99 12.60 9.34
CA ASP A 183 -16.36 11.41 10.09
C ASP A 183 -16.69 10.19 9.21
N THR A 184 -16.57 10.31 7.89
CA THR A 184 -16.85 9.20 6.97
C THR A 184 -15.93 8.03 7.26
N GLY A 185 -16.51 6.88 7.56
CA GLY A 185 -15.77 5.66 7.84
C GLY A 185 -15.31 5.49 9.29
N VAL A 186 -15.62 6.41 10.19
CA VAL A 186 -15.26 6.25 11.61
C VAL A 186 -15.88 4.98 12.20
N GLU A 187 -17.18 4.76 11.99
CA GLU A 187 -17.86 3.55 12.48
C GLU A 187 -17.31 2.29 11.82
N TRP A 188 -17.01 2.36 10.53
CA TRP A 188 -16.38 1.26 9.80
C TRP A 188 -15.04 0.86 10.46
N GLN A 189 -14.21 1.84 10.79
CA GLN A 189 -12.93 1.61 11.44
C GLN A 189 -13.09 1.10 12.88
N GLN A 190 -14.07 1.61 13.60
CA GLN A 190 -14.37 1.19 14.96
C GLN A 190 -14.81 -0.27 15.07
N GLN A 191 -15.25 -0.88 13.98
CA GLN A 191 -15.53 -2.33 13.93
C GLN A 191 -14.31 -3.18 14.26
N LEU A 192 -13.10 -2.64 14.12
CA LEU A 192 -11.86 -3.32 14.50
C LEU A 192 -11.64 -3.38 16.02
N GLY A 193 -12.38 -2.58 16.79
CA GLY A 193 -12.35 -2.64 18.25
C GLY A 193 -10.96 -2.44 18.82
N SER A 194 -10.57 -3.32 19.74
CA SER A 194 -9.29 -3.27 20.44
C SER A 194 -8.09 -3.45 19.51
N TRP A 195 -8.25 -4.07 18.36
CA TRP A 195 -7.16 -4.20 17.39
C TRP A 195 -6.65 -2.83 16.95
N TRP A 196 -7.56 -1.88 16.71
CA TRP A 196 -7.17 -0.53 16.31
C TRP A 196 -6.48 0.25 17.43
N GLN A 197 -6.85 -0.03 18.67
CA GLN A 197 -6.41 0.70 19.86
C GLN A 197 -5.25 0.02 20.60
N SER A 198 -4.96 -1.26 20.31
CA SER A 198 -3.93 -2.00 21.04
C SER A 198 -2.52 -1.54 20.68
N ASP A 199 -1.62 -1.64 21.64
CA ASP A 199 -0.20 -1.41 21.43
C ASP A 199 0.39 -2.46 20.48
N LYS A 200 1.47 -2.09 19.77
CA LYS A 200 2.11 -2.92 18.74
C LYS A 200 3.22 -3.79 19.34
#